data_bbdeaa7fc615195f8e30a8d83ecaaeaf
#
_entry.id   bbdeaa7fc615195f8e30a8d83ecaaeaf
#
_cell.length_a   1.000
_cell.length_b   1.000
_cell.length_c   1.000
_cell.angle_alpha   90.00
_cell.angle_beta   90.00
_cell.angle_gamma   90.00
#
_symmetry.space_group_name_H-M   'P 1'
#
loop_
_entity.id
_entity.type
_entity.pdbx_description
1 polymer ?
#
loop_
_entity_poly.entity_id
_entity_poly.type
_entity_poly.pdbx_seq_one_letter_code
_entity_poly.pdbx_strand_id
1 'polypeptide(L)'
;MYLLTERWFELPERVKLHKVQNDLFHVDKHQFKVVAAGRRSYKTERLKRRMVSKLLEPTRGKNYFLGAPTRVQAKEIFWEDIKALIPKWAIVNPVKDIKESELSIRVHGNNRIAIVGLEEYERIEGIRWDGCGVTEYQKVDPLFFSKTLQPILNDTGGEAILEGRPLGKNHFYDDFLREKVEPKRWKSFHWTSEEILSPEQIESAKNDLGLIDYQREYLASFETGGQRAYYAYNEKNHKKPGIDYQILYNQPFIITCDFNATEKPMSWTIGQRQGVNTYWIKSLSYQYTNTIQMCEILDDYLSKFPSYPKVLHFYGDYSGKKYTSNSAYSDWDIIKNYFIKQCSHPVKLDIRTKQTESVRDRVASTNAQLCNANNERRMFVDPQECKPLIRDWDRAEWKPNGMDLDDSNDLDTHNSDSVDYYSDYEFPIKGSAISKQF
;
A
#
# COMPACT_ATOMS: atom_id res chain seq x y z
N MET A 1 -26.52 -31.68 -14.97
CA MET A 1 -25.25 -30.90 -14.88
C MET A 1 -25.61 -29.45 -14.85
N TYR A 2 -25.54 -28.81 -13.68
CA TYR A 2 -25.84 -27.37 -13.54
C TYR A 2 -24.73 -26.59 -14.20
N LEU A 3 -25.08 -25.75 -15.19
CA LEU A 3 -24.11 -24.89 -15.89
C LEU A 3 -23.59 -23.80 -14.93
N LEU A 4 -22.31 -23.84 -14.65
CA LEU A 4 -21.61 -22.76 -13.99
C LEU A 4 -21.47 -21.59 -14.97
N THR A 5 -21.25 -20.38 -14.47
CA THR A 5 -21.03 -19.21 -15.31
C THR A 5 -19.65 -19.28 -15.97
N GLU A 6 -19.46 -18.59 -17.10
CA GLU A 6 -18.15 -18.49 -17.76
C GLU A 6 -17.07 -18.00 -16.81
N ARG A 7 -17.41 -17.06 -15.94
CA ARG A 7 -16.53 -16.50 -14.91
C ARG A 7 -15.83 -17.55 -14.02
N TRP A 8 -16.43 -18.75 -13.84
CA TRP A 8 -15.79 -19.83 -13.09
C TRP A 8 -14.50 -20.33 -13.74
N PHE A 9 -14.45 -20.32 -15.06
CA PHE A 9 -13.38 -20.90 -15.85
C PHE A 9 -12.28 -19.90 -16.23
N GLU A 10 -12.47 -18.62 -15.91
CA GLU A 10 -11.52 -17.52 -16.20
C GLU A 10 -10.31 -17.50 -15.25
N LEU A 11 -9.76 -18.64 -14.90
CA LEU A 11 -8.52 -18.73 -14.15
C LEU A 11 -7.39 -19.16 -15.10
N PRO A 12 -6.20 -18.54 -15.00
CA PRO A 12 -5.04 -19.00 -15.75
C PRO A 12 -4.71 -20.46 -15.44
N GLU A 13 -4.16 -21.18 -16.42
CA GLU A 13 -3.84 -22.60 -16.28
C GLU A 13 -2.87 -22.85 -15.10
N ARG A 14 -1.88 -21.98 -14.89
CA ARG A 14 -0.96 -22.05 -13.75
C ARG A 14 -1.69 -22.03 -12.41
N VAL A 15 -2.77 -21.26 -12.30
CA VAL A 15 -3.60 -21.18 -11.08
C VAL A 15 -4.44 -22.44 -10.93
N LYS A 16 -5.03 -22.95 -12.02
CA LYS A 16 -5.83 -24.18 -12.00
C LYS A 16 -5.00 -25.38 -11.57
N LEU A 17 -3.75 -25.45 -11.97
CA LEU A 17 -2.83 -26.54 -11.65
C LEU A 17 -2.06 -26.33 -10.34
N HIS A 18 -2.18 -25.19 -9.69
CA HIS A 18 -1.40 -24.86 -8.51
C HIS A 18 -1.77 -25.75 -7.31
N LYS A 19 -0.86 -26.62 -6.90
CA LYS A 19 -1.10 -27.66 -5.90
C LYS A 19 -1.58 -27.12 -4.55
N VAL A 20 -0.89 -26.11 -4.00
CA VAL A 20 -1.22 -25.54 -2.68
C VAL A 20 -2.59 -24.88 -2.69
N GLN A 21 -2.95 -24.15 -3.77
CA GLN A 21 -4.27 -23.56 -3.90
C GLN A 21 -5.36 -24.65 -4.04
N ASN A 22 -5.10 -25.69 -4.80
CA ASN A 22 -6.05 -26.79 -4.97
C ASN A 22 -6.27 -27.54 -3.66
N ASP A 23 -5.21 -27.77 -2.87
CA ASP A 23 -5.34 -28.35 -1.53
C ASP A 23 -6.23 -27.48 -0.64
N LEU A 24 -5.90 -26.19 -0.49
CA LEU A 24 -6.67 -25.22 0.32
C LEU A 24 -8.16 -25.19 -0.05
N PHE A 25 -8.47 -25.07 -1.35
CA PHE A 25 -9.83 -24.74 -1.79
C PHE A 25 -10.70 -25.98 -2.11
N HIS A 26 -10.12 -27.16 -2.25
CA HIS A 26 -10.86 -28.35 -2.64
C HIS A 26 -10.68 -29.54 -1.70
N VAL A 27 -9.55 -29.68 -1.04
CA VAL A 27 -9.18 -30.87 -0.27
C VAL A 27 -9.22 -30.62 1.24
N ASP A 28 -8.62 -29.53 1.68
CA ASP A 28 -8.44 -29.24 3.09
C ASP A 28 -9.76 -29.01 3.84
N LYS A 29 -9.87 -29.60 5.03
CA LYS A 29 -11.07 -29.60 5.88
C LYS A 29 -10.87 -28.96 7.25
N HIS A 30 -9.71 -28.35 7.50
CA HIS A 30 -9.50 -27.65 8.77
C HIS A 30 -10.51 -26.51 8.93
N GLN A 31 -10.90 -26.26 10.17
CA GLN A 31 -11.88 -25.23 10.48
C GLN A 31 -11.34 -23.84 10.18
N PHE A 32 -10.11 -23.55 10.56
CA PHE A 32 -9.45 -22.27 10.37
C PHE A 32 -8.26 -22.40 9.42
N LYS A 33 -8.25 -21.60 8.38
CA LYS A 33 -7.21 -21.59 7.36
C LYS A 33 -6.61 -20.20 7.24
N VAL A 34 -5.30 -20.11 7.37
CA VAL A 34 -4.57 -18.84 7.24
C VAL A 34 -3.72 -18.88 5.98
N VAL A 35 -3.86 -17.86 5.14
CA VAL A 35 -3.26 -17.83 3.81
C VAL A 35 -2.36 -16.63 3.66
N ALA A 36 -1.06 -16.85 3.71
CA ALA A 36 -0.05 -15.86 3.36
C ALA A 36 0.35 -16.08 1.89
N ALA A 37 -0.04 -15.17 1.00
CA ALA A 37 0.25 -15.34 -0.42
C ALA A 37 0.58 -14.03 -1.12
N GLY A 38 1.46 -14.11 -2.12
CA GLY A 38 1.96 -12.96 -2.84
C GLY A 38 0.89 -12.18 -3.61
N ARG A 39 1.22 -10.96 -4.01
CA ARG A 39 0.37 -10.07 -4.81
C ARG A 39 0.07 -10.70 -6.17
N ARG A 40 -1.15 -10.54 -6.70
CA ARG A 40 -1.60 -11.10 -8.00
C ARG A 40 -1.46 -12.62 -8.12
N SER A 41 -1.42 -13.33 -7.00
CA SER A 41 -1.33 -14.78 -6.95
C SER A 41 -2.70 -15.48 -6.96
N TYR A 42 -3.77 -14.77 -7.30
CA TYR A 42 -5.15 -15.24 -7.42
C TYR A 42 -5.80 -15.78 -6.12
N LYS A 43 -5.22 -15.49 -4.96
CA LYS A 43 -5.81 -15.93 -3.67
C LYS A 43 -7.27 -15.51 -3.53
N THR A 44 -7.58 -14.21 -3.70
CA THR A 44 -8.94 -13.67 -3.55
C THR A 44 -9.91 -14.19 -4.63
N GLU A 45 -9.43 -14.39 -5.86
CA GLU A 45 -10.24 -15.00 -6.93
C GLU A 45 -10.64 -16.45 -6.60
N ARG A 46 -9.74 -17.20 -5.99
CA ARG A 46 -10.03 -18.56 -5.50
C ARG A 46 -10.95 -18.54 -4.28
N LEU A 47 -10.76 -17.58 -3.37
CA LEU A 47 -11.63 -17.41 -2.20
C LEU A 47 -13.07 -17.14 -2.62
N LYS A 48 -13.31 -16.24 -3.58
CA LYS A 48 -14.64 -15.96 -4.14
C LYS A 48 -15.32 -17.24 -4.61
N ARG A 49 -14.61 -18.04 -5.42
CA ARG A 49 -15.13 -19.31 -5.95
C ARG A 49 -15.41 -20.32 -4.86
N ARG A 50 -14.55 -20.44 -3.86
CA ARG A 50 -14.76 -21.32 -2.70
C ARG A 50 -16.05 -20.96 -1.96
N MET A 51 -16.26 -19.68 -1.67
CA MET A 51 -17.42 -19.24 -0.91
C MET A 51 -18.72 -19.39 -1.72
N VAL A 52 -18.68 -19.13 -3.04
CA VAL A 52 -19.84 -19.43 -3.91
C VAL A 52 -20.07 -20.93 -4.04
N SER A 53 -19.03 -21.76 -4.11
CA SER A 53 -19.18 -23.22 -4.07
C SER A 53 -19.91 -23.67 -2.81
N LYS A 54 -19.52 -23.14 -1.64
CA LYS A 54 -20.20 -23.41 -0.37
C LYS A 54 -21.67 -22.96 -0.36
N LEU A 55 -21.92 -21.77 -0.91
CA LEU A 55 -23.28 -21.22 -1.03
C LEU A 55 -24.20 -22.14 -1.85
N LEU A 56 -23.67 -22.79 -2.90
CA LEU A 56 -24.38 -23.65 -3.83
C LEU A 56 -24.45 -25.13 -3.39
N GLU A 57 -23.83 -25.50 -2.26
CA GLU A 57 -23.99 -26.84 -1.70
C GLU A 57 -25.48 -27.15 -1.42
N PRO A 58 -25.92 -28.41 -1.54
CA PRO A 58 -27.32 -28.79 -1.33
C PRO A 58 -27.71 -28.79 0.16
N THR A 59 -27.48 -27.66 0.82
CA THR A 59 -27.81 -27.37 2.21
C THR A 59 -28.96 -26.38 2.30
N ARG A 60 -29.49 -26.15 3.50
CA ARG A 60 -30.60 -25.19 3.71
C ARG A 60 -30.29 -24.23 4.87
N GLY A 61 -30.62 -22.95 4.64
CA GLY A 61 -30.55 -21.90 5.66
C GLY A 61 -29.14 -21.57 6.11
N LYS A 62 -28.13 -21.83 5.29
CA LYS A 62 -26.74 -21.53 5.59
C LYS A 62 -26.39 -20.08 5.28
N ASN A 63 -25.65 -19.45 6.17
CA ASN A 63 -25.19 -18.07 6.02
C ASN A 63 -23.66 -18.02 5.89
N TYR A 64 -23.18 -17.33 4.88
CA TYR A 64 -21.76 -17.10 4.64
C TYR A 64 -21.48 -15.61 4.50
N PHE A 65 -20.27 -15.18 4.82
CA PHE A 65 -19.85 -13.84 4.47
C PHE A 65 -18.45 -13.79 3.85
N LEU A 66 -18.24 -12.72 3.08
CA LEU A 66 -16.93 -12.30 2.61
C LEU A 66 -16.62 -10.93 3.22
N GLY A 67 -15.50 -10.83 3.93
CA GLY A 67 -15.09 -9.64 4.67
C GLY A 67 -13.82 -9.01 4.12
N ALA A 68 -13.73 -7.69 4.27
CA ALA A 68 -12.52 -6.90 4.06
C ALA A 68 -12.42 -5.82 5.16
N PRO A 69 -11.27 -5.15 5.34
CA PRO A 69 -11.09 -4.17 6.41
C PRO A 69 -12.18 -3.11 6.46
N THR A 70 -12.65 -2.61 5.30
CA THR A 70 -13.75 -1.64 5.25
C THR A 70 -14.88 -2.11 4.31
N ARG A 71 -16.09 -1.60 4.56
CA ARG A 71 -17.25 -1.90 3.72
C ARG A 71 -17.06 -1.46 2.26
N VAL A 72 -16.40 -0.32 2.06
CA VAL A 72 -16.10 0.19 0.70
C VAL A 72 -15.19 -0.79 -0.02
N GLN A 73 -14.07 -1.18 0.60
CA GLN A 73 -13.16 -2.17 0.04
C GLN A 73 -13.84 -3.54 -0.19
N ALA A 74 -14.64 -4.00 0.77
CA ALA A 74 -15.36 -5.27 0.63
C ALA A 74 -16.31 -5.24 -0.58
N LYS A 75 -17.05 -4.15 -0.77
CA LYS A 75 -17.93 -3.98 -1.93
C LYS A 75 -17.15 -3.98 -3.25
N GLU A 76 -16.06 -3.22 -3.33
CA GLU A 76 -15.23 -3.12 -4.54
C GLU A 76 -14.58 -4.47 -4.90
N ILE A 77 -14.11 -5.22 -3.90
CA ILE A 77 -13.41 -6.49 -4.12
C ILE A 77 -14.39 -7.61 -4.51
N PHE A 78 -15.59 -7.64 -3.89
CA PHE A 78 -16.41 -8.85 -3.94
C PHE A 78 -17.73 -8.68 -4.68
N TRP A 79 -18.42 -7.53 -4.60
CA TRP A 79 -19.84 -7.47 -4.90
C TRP A 79 -20.19 -7.86 -6.34
N GLU A 80 -19.57 -7.23 -7.33
CA GLU A 80 -19.84 -7.51 -8.74
C GLU A 80 -19.39 -8.93 -9.15
N ASP A 81 -18.22 -9.35 -8.65
CA ASP A 81 -17.70 -10.67 -8.95
C ASP A 81 -18.55 -11.80 -8.37
N ILE A 82 -19.08 -11.64 -7.15
CA ILE A 82 -19.98 -12.63 -6.54
C ILE A 82 -21.28 -12.73 -7.33
N LYS A 83 -21.86 -11.61 -7.77
CA LYS A 83 -23.03 -11.62 -8.67
C LYS A 83 -22.74 -12.36 -9.98
N ALA A 84 -21.55 -12.14 -10.55
CA ALA A 84 -21.15 -12.81 -11.79
C ALA A 84 -20.84 -14.30 -11.63
N LEU A 85 -20.37 -14.71 -10.45
CA LEU A 85 -20.05 -16.12 -10.16
C LEU A 85 -21.28 -16.96 -9.86
N ILE A 86 -22.34 -16.39 -9.28
CA ILE A 86 -23.57 -17.12 -8.93
C ILE A 86 -24.39 -17.36 -10.20
N PRO A 87 -24.65 -18.62 -10.55
CA PRO A 87 -25.45 -18.93 -11.74
C PRO A 87 -26.91 -18.42 -11.60
N LYS A 88 -27.46 -17.90 -12.68
CA LYS A 88 -28.83 -17.35 -12.68
C LYS A 88 -29.89 -18.35 -12.18
N TRP A 89 -29.73 -19.63 -12.46
CA TRP A 89 -30.64 -20.69 -11.99
C TRP A 89 -30.65 -20.84 -10.47
N ALA A 90 -29.59 -20.41 -9.77
CA ALA A 90 -29.51 -20.52 -8.32
C ALA A 90 -30.31 -19.43 -7.59
N ILE A 91 -30.67 -18.34 -8.25
CA ILE A 91 -31.42 -17.21 -7.70
C ILE A 91 -32.89 -17.38 -8.09
N VAL A 92 -33.78 -17.53 -7.08
CA VAL A 92 -35.21 -17.76 -7.32
C VAL A 92 -35.90 -16.51 -7.80
N ASN A 93 -35.67 -15.39 -7.12
CA ASN A 93 -36.28 -14.10 -7.44
C ASN A 93 -35.22 -12.98 -7.33
N PRO A 94 -34.62 -12.55 -8.44
CA PRO A 94 -33.55 -11.55 -8.40
C PRO A 94 -33.91 -10.25 -7.66
N VAL A 95 -35.17 -9.80 -7.73
CA VAL A 95 -35.63 -8.56 -7.08
C VAL A 95 -35.68 -8.69 -5.56
N LYS A 96 -36.00 -9.88 -5.06
CA LYS A 96 -36.11 -10.14 -3.61
C LYS A 96 -34.81 -10.67 -3.02
N ASP A 97 -34.06 -11.46 -3.80
CA ASP A 97 -32.94 -12.25 -3.32
C ASP A 97 -31.59 -11.52 -3.46
N ILE A 98 -31.49 -10.51 -4.32
CA ILE A 98 -30.31 -9.63 -4.44
C ILE A 98 -30.62 -8.32 -3.73
N LYS A 99 -29.91 -8.06 -2.64
CA LYS A 99 -30.08 -6.86 -1.80
C LYS A 99 -28.88 -5.94 -1.95
N GLU A 100 -28.96 -4.96 -2.86
CA GLU A 100 -27.86 -4.02 -3.14
C GLU A 100 -27.46 -3.19 -1.92
N SER A 101 -28.44 -2.73 -1.11
CA SER A 101 -28.15 -1.93 0.09
C SER A 101 -27.51 -2.74 1.22
N GLU A 102 -27.87 -4.03 1.33
CA GLU A 102 -27.33 -4.94 2.34
C GLU A 102 -26.07 -5.66 1.84
N LEU A 103 -25.76 -5.58 0.55
CA LEU A 103 -24.72 -6.36 -0.14
C LEU A 103 -24.87 -7.88 0.15
N SER A 104 -26.07 -8.40 -0.05
CA SER A 104 -26.34 -9.83 0.22
C SER A 104 -27.15 -10.47 -0.88
N ILE A 105 -26.88 -11.76 -1.12
CA ILE A 105 -27.56 -12.58 -2.12
C ILE A 105 -28.06 -13.85 -1.45
N ARG A 106 -29.29 -14.21 -1.77
CA ARG A 106 -29.92 -15.44 -1.33
C ARG A 106 -30.13 -16.37 -2.53
N VAL A 107 -29.89 -17.64 -2.33
CA VAL A 107 -30.02 -18.68 -3.38
C VAL A 107 -30.98 -19.77 -2.95
N HIS A 108 -31.24 -20.73 -3.85
CA HIS A 108 -32.01 -21.93 -3.55
C HIS A 108 -31.61 -22.57 -2.21
N GLY A 109 -32.56 -23.14 -1.49
CA GLY A 109 -32.34 -23.68 -0.15
C GLY A 109 -32.29 -22.61 0.94
N ASN A 110 -32.54 -21.33 0.59
CA ASN A 110 -32.45 -20.21 1.52
C ASN A 110 -31.04 -19.95 2.07
N ASN A 111 -30.00 -20.42 1.35
CA ASN A 111 -28.63 -20.12 1.67
C ASN A 111 -28.32 -18.66 1.29
N ARG A 112 -27.51 -17.98 2.10
CA ARG A 112 -27.20 -16.56 1.94
C ARG A 112 -25.70 -16.30 1.97
N ILE A 113 -25.23 -15.40 1.11
CA ILE A 113 -23.92 -14.79 1.20
C ILE A 113 -24.04 -13.28 1.39
N ALA A 114 -23.23 -12.71 2.27
CA ALA A 114 -23.19 -11.28 2.52
C ALA A 114 -21.76 -10.75 2.36
N ILE A 115 -21.64 -9.50 1.93
CA ILE A 115 -20.38 -8.77 1.87
C ILE A 115 -20.34 -7.79 3.03
N VAL A 116 -19.31 -7.87 3.87
CA VAL A 116 -19.23 -7.10 5.13
C VAL A 116 -17.90 -6.35 5.24
N GLY A 117 -17.96 -5.12 5.77
CA GLY A 117 -16.80 -4.40 6.25
C GLY A 117 -16.53 -4.80 7.70
N LEU A 118 -15.28 -4.92 8.05
CA LEU A 118 -14.84 -5.35 9.39
C LEU A 118 -14.34 -4.17 10.25
N GLU A 119 -14.57 -2.93 9.82
CA GLU A 119 -14.35 -1.73 10.63
C GLU A 119 -15.24 -1.66 11.86
N GLU A 120 -16.41 -2.30 11.81
CA GLU A 120 -17.38 -2.43 12.89
C GLU A 120 -17.81 -3.90 12.97
N TYR A 121 -16.85 -4.77 13.28
CA TYR A 121 -17.05 -6.21 13.22
C TYR A 121 -18.08 -6.74 14.23
N GLU A 122 -18.40 -5.99 15.26
CA GLU A 122 -19.49 -6.33 16.20
C GLU A 122 -20.86 -6.45 15.52
N ARG A 123 -21.04 -5.81 14.38
CA ARG A 123 -22.30 -5.90 13.59
C ARG A 123 -22.61 -7.29 13.04
N ILE A 124 -21.60 -8.17 12.92
CA ILE A 124 -21.86 -9.54 12.50
C ILE A 124 -22.26 -10.46 13.65
N GLU A 125 -22.13 -10.00 14.89
CA GLU A 125 -22.63 -10.71 16.07
C GLU A 125 -24.15 -10.80 16.03
N GLY A 126 -24.69 -11.84 16.61
CA GLY A 126 -26.14 -12.10 16.58
C GLY A 126 -26.68 -12.70 15.26
N ILE A 127 -25.84 -12.83 14.23
CA ILE A 127 -26.16 -13.60 13.02
C ILE A 127 -25.42 -14.94 13.08
N ARG A 128 -26.16 -16.02 12.88
CA ARG A 128 -25.54 -17.33 12.73
C ARG A 128 -24.80 -17.40 11.40
N TRP A 129 -23.48 -17.58 11.44
CA TRP A 129 -22.66 -17.78 10.26
C TRP A 129 -22.12 -19.20 10.20
N ASP A 130 -22.18 -19.80 9.01
CA ASP A 130 -21.75 -21.18 8.75
C ASP A 130 -20.38 -21.21 8.03
N GLY A 131 -19.79 -20.06 7.76
CA GLY A 131 -18.45 -19.92 7.22
C GLY A 131 -18.18 -18.52 6.68
N CYS A 132 -16.90 -18.22 6.51
CA CYS A 132 -16.48 -16.93 5.97
C CYS A 132 -15.14 -16.97 5.23
N GLY A 133 -14.93 -15.94 4.41
CA GLY A 133 -13.65 -15.62 3.83
C GLY A 133 -13.30 -14.16 4.13
N VAL A 134 -12.12 -13.90 4.63
CA VAL A 134 -11.64 -12.55 4.94
C VAL A 134 -10.40 -12.26 4.12
N THR A 135 -10.43 -11.18 3.33
CA THR A 135 -9.26 -10.70 2.58
C THR A 135 -8.61 -9.49 3.27
N GLU A 136 -7.33 -9.24 2.96
CA GLU A 136 -6.52 -8.21 3.61
C GLU A 136 -6.53 -8.32 5.15
N TYR A 137 -6.57 -9.55 5.66
CA TYR A 137 -6.73 -9.85 7.09
C TYR A 137 -5.67 -9.19 7.98
N GLN A 138 -4.45 -9.00 7.47
CA GLN A 138 -3.39 -8.28 8.18
C GLN A 138 -3.72 -6.82 8.55
N LYS A 139 -4.79 -6.25 7.97
CA LYS A 139 -5.28 -4.89 8.24
C LYS A 139 -6.56 -4.86 9.07
N VAL A 140 -7.11 -6.00 9.42
CA VAL A 140 -8.28 -6.12 10.29
C VAL A 140 -7.86 -5.96 11.74
N ASP A 141 -8.76 -5.50 12.61
CA ASP A 141 -8.51 -5.38 14.05
C ASP A 141 -8.01 -6.72 14.62
N PRO A 142 -6.90 -6.75 15.38
CA PRO A 142 -6.34 -7.98 15.97
C PRO A 142 -7.31 -8.75 16.85
N LEU A 143 -8.28 -8.09 17.45
CA LEU A 143 -9.26 -8.70 18.35
C LEU A 143 -10.44 -9.34 17.61
N PHE A 144 -10.62 -9.04 16.33
CA PHE A 144 -11.72 -9.55 15.52
C PHE A 144 -11.85 -11.07 15.58
N PHE A 145 -10.75 -11.79 15.39
CA PHE A 145 -10.80 -13.26 15.41
C PHE A 145 -11.24 -13.78 16.77
N SER A 146 -10.56 -13.36 17.83
CA SER A 146 -10.76 -13.94 19.17
C SER A 146 -12.07 -13.50 19.82
N LYS A 147 -12.49 -12.26 19.62
CA LYS A 147 -13.70 -11.72 20.25
C LYS A 147 -14.98 -12.10 19.50
N THR A 148 -14.95 -12.08 18.19
CA THR A 148 -16.16 -12.19 17.38
C THR A 148 -16.19 -13.44 16.49
N LEU A 149 -15.19 -13.65 15.65
CA LEU A 149 -15.26 -14.69 14.63
C LEU A 149 -15.18 -16.12 15.22
N GLN A 150 -14.23 -16.36 16.11
CA GLN A 150 -14.05 -17.69 16.69
C GLN A 150 -15.27 -18.16 17.51
N PRO A 151 -15.88 -17.35 18.40
CA PRO A 151 -17.11 -17.72 19.09
C PRO A 151 -18.24 -18.10 18.12
N ILE A 152 -18.53 -17.27 17.11
CA ILE A 152 -19.59 -17.51 16.12
C ILE A 152 -19.38 -18.83 15.38
N LEU A 153 -18.15 -19.11 14.93
CA LEU A 153 -17.87 -20.33 14.16
C LEU A 153 -17.73 -21.57 15.04
N ASN A 154 -17.43 -21.45 16.33
CA ASN A 154 -17.47 -22.58 17.24
C ASN A 154 -18.90 -23.14 17.42
N ASP A 155 -19.90 -22.28 17.44
CA ASP A 155 -21.31 -22.70 17.57
C ASP A 155 -21.83 -23.45 16.34
N THR A 156 -21.31 -23.12 15.16
CA THR A 156 -21.80 -23.70 13.89
C THR A 156 -20.90 -24.79 13.32
N GLY A 157 -19.68 -24.92 13.82
CA GLY A 157 -18.64 -25.73 13.17
C GLY A 157 -18.21 -25.19 11.81
N GLY A 158 -18.49 -23.91 11.54
CA GLY A 158 -18.21 -23.25 10.27
C GLY A 158 -16.71 -23.07 10.00
N GLU A 159 -16.34 -22.96 8.71
CA GLU A 159 -14.95 -22.69 8.31
C GLU A 159 -14.64 -21.21 8.16
N ALA A 160 -13.40 -20.81 8.45
CA ALA A 160 -12.87 -19.51 8.07
C ALA A 160 -11.61 -19.63 7.22
N ILE A 161 -11.53 -18.80 6.19
CA ILE A 161 -10.33 -18.60 5.38
C ILE A 161 -9.89 -17.14 5.55
N LEU A 162 -8.75 -16.94 6.21
CA LEU A 162 -8.17 -15.64 6.52
C LEU A 162 -6.98 -15.42 5.59
N GLU A 163 -7.11 -14.56 4.59
CA GLU A 163 -6.06 -14.36 3.61
C GLU A 163 -5.48 -12.95 3.63
N GLY A 164 -4.20 -12.86 3.35
CA GLY A 164 -3.52 -11.58 3.30
C GLY A 164 -2.12 -11.65 2.71
N ARG A 165 -1.49 -10.50 2.71
CA ARG A 165 -0.06 -10.34 2.47
C ARG A 165 0.60 -10.02 3.81
N PRO A 166 1.74 -10.62 4.13
CA PRO A 166 2.44 -10.28 5.37
C PRO A 166 2.68 -8.78 5.54
N LEU A 167 2.46 -8.29 6.75
CA LEU A 167 2.75 -6.91 7.15
C LEU A 167 3.57 -6.94 8.45
N GLY A 168 4.73 -7.60 8.39
CA GLY A 168 5.53 -7.89 9.57
C GLY A 168 4.91 -8.99 10.47
N LYS A 169 5.37 -9.06 11.71
CA LYS A 169 4.97 -10.07 12.69
C LYS A 169 3.82 -9.56 13.56
N ASN A 170 2.66 -9.30 12.96
CA ASN A 170 1.43 -8.89 13.63
C ASN A 170 0.51 -10.11 13.92
N HIS A 171 -0.75 -9.87 14.31
CA HIS A 171 -1.75 -10.92 14.58
C HIS A 171 -1.91 -11.92 13.42
N PHE A 172 -1.75 -11.49 12.17
CA PHE A 172 -1.80 -12.37 11.01
C PHE A 172 -0.65 -13.40 11.03
N TYR A 173 0.56 -12.98 11.47
CA TYR A 173 1.68 -13.89 11.68
C TYR A 173 1.41 -14.86 12.84
N ASP A 174 0.84 -14.36 13.93
CA ASP A 174 0.53 -15.20 15.08
C ASP A 174 -0.50 -16.28 14.71
N ASP A 175 -1.55 -15.89 13.97
CA ASP A 175 -2.55 -16.84 13.47
C ASP A 175 -1.97 -17.81 12.43
N PHE A 176 -1.02 -17.36 11.60
CA PHE A 176 -0.29 -18.24 10.67
C PHE A 176 0.51 -19.32 11.40
N LEU A 177 1.01 -19.03 12.59
CA LEU A 177 1.74 -20.00 13.40
C LEU A 177 0.85 -20.96 14.21
N ARG A 178 -0.47 -20.72 14.30
CA ARG A 178 -1.38 -21.55 15.11
C ARG A 178 -1.45 -23.01 14.66
N GLU A 179 -1.19 -23.32 13.41
CA GLU A 179 -1.05 -24.70 12.94
C GLU A 179 -0.06 -25.51 13.78
N LYS A 180 1.03 -24.87 14.28
CA LYS A 180 2.03 -25.55 15.11
C LYS A 180 1.51 -25.92 16.48
N VAL A 181 0.53 -25.19 17.01
CA VAL A 181 -0.02 -25.35 18.35
C VAL A 181 -1.34 -26.14 18.33
N GLU A 182 -2.18 -25.88 17.34
CA GLU A 182 -3.52 -26.47 17.19
C GLU A 182 -3.71 -27.13 15.81
N PRO A 183 -2.88 -28.12 15.42
CA PRO A 183 -2.86 -28.66 14.05
C PRO A 183 -4.15 -29.39 13.63
N LYS A 184 -5.05 -29.70 14.57
CA LYS A 184 -6.35 -30.33 14.27
C LYS A 184 -7.39 -29.32 13.77
N ARG A 185 -7.24 -28.05 14.13
CA ARG A 185 -8.21 -27.01 13.79
C ARG A 185 -7.65 -26.01 12.80
N TRP A 186 -6.35 -25.78 12.81
CA TRP A 186 -5.67 -24.76 12.02
C TRP A 186 -4.80 -25.36 10.93
N LYS A 187 -4.81 -24.72 9.76
CA LYS A 187 -3.92 -25.02 8.65
C LYS A 187 -3.42 -23.71 8.02
N SER A 188 -2.12 -23.65 7.79
CA SER A 188 -1.48 -22.49 7.17
C SER A 188 -1.05 -22.83 5.75
N PHE A 189 -1.29 -21.90 4.84
CA PHE A 189 -0.96 -22.02 3.43
C PHE A 189 -0.09 -20.87 2.99
N HIS A 190 0.91 -21.18 2.20
CA HIS A 190 1.84 -20.17 1.69
C HIS A 190 2.16 -20.46 0.22
N TRP A 191 2.16 -19.42 -0.60
CA TRP A 191 2.73 -19.45 -1.95
C TRP A 191 3.14 -18.05 -2.40
N THR A 192 4.06 -18.02 -3.35
CA THR A 192 4.65 -16.79 -3.86
C THR A 192 3.98 -16.34 -5.16
N SER A 193 4.19 -15.08 -5.54
CA SER A 193 3.80 -14.60 -6.87
C SER A 193 4.68 -15.22 -7.97
N GLU A 194 5.92 -15.59 -7.67
CA GLU A 194 6.84 -16.21 -8.64
C GLU A 194 6.32 -17.56 -9.17
N GLU A 195 5.52 -18.28 -8.38
CA GLU A 195 4.88 -19.54 -8.79
C GLU A 195 3.76 -19.33 -9.82
N ILE A 196 3.25 -18.11 -9.93
CA ILE A 196 2.04 -17.80 -10.72
C ILE A 196 2.34 -16.85 -11.89
N LEU A 197 3.10 -15.80 -11.65
CA LEU A 197 3.36 -14.73 -12.62
C LEU A 197 4.41 -15.14 -13.66
N SER A 198 4.44 -14.43 -14.79
CA SER A 198 5.49 -14.65 -15.78
C SER A 198 6.84 -14.08 -15.32
N PRO A 199 7.96 -14.58 -15.86
CA PRO A 199 9.29 -14.03 -15.55
C PRO A 199 9.39 -12.52 -15.79
N GLU A 200 8.77 -12.02 -16.85
CA GLU A 200 8.76 -10.58 -17.20
C GLU A 200 8.01 -9.74 -16.15
N GLN A 201 6.89 -10.26 -15.63
CA GLN A 201 6.13 -9.60 -14.56
C GLN A 201 6.92 -9.58 -13.24
N ILE A 202 7.65 -10.65 -12.95
CA ILE A 202 8.51 -10.75 -11.77
C ILE A 202 9.69 -9.79 -11.89
N GLU A 203 10.34 -9.75 -13.04
CA GLU A 203 11.46 -8.83 -13.31
C GLU A 203 11.02 -7.36 -13.19
N SER A 204 9.87 -7.01 -13.77
CA SER A 204 9.29 -5.67 -13.59
C SER A 204 9.07 -5.34 -12.11
N ALA A 205 8.54 -6.28 -11.33
CA ALA A 205 8.32 -6.05 -9.90
C ALA A 205 9.63 -5.85 -9.12
N LYS A 206 10.68 -6.60 -9.45
CA LYS A 206 12.01 -6.44 -8.84
C LYS A 206 12.64 -5.08 -9.18
N ASN A 207 12.41 -4.58 -10.38
CA ASN A 207 12.86 -3.25 -10.78
C ASN A 207 12.13 -2.10 -10.07
N ASP A 208 10.85 -2.31 -9.76
CA ASP A 208 9.96 -1.27 -9.21
C ASP A 208 9.96 -1.24 -7.67
N LEU A 209 10.43 -2.29 -6.99
CA LEU A 209 10.34 -2.45 -5.55
C LEU A 209 11.72 -2.57 -4.89
N GLY A 210 11.84 -2.06 -3.66
CA GLY A 210 12.96 -2.39 -2.78
C GLY A 210 12.91 -3.86 -2.34
N LEU A 211 14.05 -4.39 -1.91
CA LEU A 211 14.19 -5.83 -1.60
C LEU A 211 13.17 -6.33 -0.57
N ILE A 212 13.02 -5.63 0.55
CA ILE A 212 12.11 -6.07 1.62
C ILE A 212 10.64 -5.96 1.17
N ASP A 213 10.31 -4.91 0.41
CA ASP A 213 8.96 -4.75 -0.13
C ASP A 213 8.65 -5.84 -1.17
N TYR A 214 9.62 -6.20 -2.02
CA TYR A 214 9.49 -7.33 -2.94
C TYR A 214 9.28 -8.65 -2.19
N GLN A 215 10.10 -8.92 -1.18
CA GLN A 215 9.97 -10.13 -0.36
C GLN A 215 8.59 -10.22 0.30
N ARG A 216 8.09 -9.10 0.85
CA ARG A 216 6.78 -9.05 1.51
C ARG A 216 5.63 -9.18 0.52
N GLU A 217 5.65 -8.39 -0.57
CA GLU A 217 4.53 -8.27 -1.50
C GLU A 217 4.44 -9.46 -2.48
N TYR A 218 5.58 -9.98 -2.94
CA TYR A 218 5.63 -11.01 -3.97
C TYR A 218 6.01 -12.40 -3.43
N LEU A 219 6.89 -12.47 -2.43
CA LEU A 219 7.25 -13.75 -1.83
C LEU A 219 6.43 -14.08 -0.59
N ALA A 220 5.50 -13.20 -0.19
CA ALA A 220 4.68 -13.35 1.01
C ALA A 220 5.51 -13.64 2.27
N SER A 221 6.68 -12.99 2.40
CA SER A 221 7.57 -13.13 3.54
C SER A 221 7.08 -12.31 4.72
N PHE A 222 7.10 -12.89 5.92
CA PHE A 222 6.88 -12.17 7.18
C PHE A 222 8.14 -11.47 7.70
N GLU A 223 9.26 -11.56 6.97
CA GLU A 223 10.48 -10.85 7.34
C GLU A 223 10.24 -9.34 7.30
N THR A 224 10.78 -8.67 8.30
CA THR A 224 10.79 -7.21 8.42
C THR A 224 12.21 -6.72 8.24
N GLY A 225 12.38 -5.59 7.54
CA GLY A 225 13.68 -4.91 7.46
C GLY A 225 14.17 -4.33 8.79
N GLY A 226 13.64 -4.80 9.93
CA GLY A 226 13.79 -4.17 11.24
C GLY A 226 12.79 -3.03 11.43
N GLN A 227 13.01 -2.18 12.43
CA GLN A 227 12.19 -0.99 12.68
C GLN A 227 12.51 0.14 11.69
N ARG A 228 13.67 0.11 11.06
CA ARG A 228 14.16 1.16 10.16
C ARG A 228 13.25 1.33 8.93
N ALA A 229 12.76 2.54 8.70
CA ALA A 229 11.85 2.83 7.59
C ALA A 229 12.59 2.84 6.24
N TYR A 230 13.75 3.51 6.17
CA TYR A 230 14.57 3.57 4.96
C TYR A 230 15.68 2.49 4.98
N TYR A 231 15.26 1.23 5.04
CA TYR A 231 16.16 0.08 5.13
C TYR A 231 17.11 -0.06 3.92
N ALA A 232 16.73 0.49 2.77
CA ALA A 232 17.53 0.45 1.55
C ALA A 232 18.64 1.50 1.52
N TYR A 233 18.61 2.50 2.41
CA TYR A 233 19.68 3.49 2.51
C TYR A 233 20.94 2.87 3.12
N ASN A 234 22.07 3.13 2.47
CA ASN A 234 23.41 2.75 2.95
C ASN A 234 24.40 3.88 2.67
N GLU A 235 25.00 4.41 3.70
CA GLU A 235 25.89 5.58 3.62
C GLU A 235 26.99 5.42 2.57
N LYS A 236 27.66 4.27 2.57
CA LYS A 236 28.77 3.99 1.66
C LYS A 236 28.35 4.03 0.18
N ASN A 237 27.13 3.58 -0.11
CA ASN A 237 26.66 3.42 -1.49
C ASN A 237 25.91 4.63 -2.03
N HIS A 238 25.29 5.45 -1.16
CA HIS A 238 24.40 6.53 -1.57
C HIS A 238 25.01 7.92 -1.43
N LYS A 239 26.05 8.09 -0.60
CA LYS A 239 26.75 9.37 -0.49
C LYS A 239 27.61 9.64 -1.73
N LYS A 240 27.33 10.74 -2.40
CA LYS A 240 28.07 11.25 -3.55
C LYS A 240 28.46 12.69 -3.29
N PRO A 241 29.74 12.97 -3.00
CA PRO A 241 30.24 14.35 -2.92
C PRO A 241 29.95 15.09 -4.23
N GLY A 242 29.81 16.41 -4.16
CA GLY A 242 29.50 17.26 -5.32
C GLY A 242 30.46 17.13 -6.49
N ILE A 243 31.67 16.61 -6.27
CA ILE A 243 32.65 16.31 -7.32
C ILE A 243 32.33 15.03 -8.11
N ASP A 244 31.50 14.12 -7.56
CA ASP A 244 31.17 12.84 -8.19
C ASP A 244 30.02 12.98 -9.20
N TYR A 245 29.38 14.13 -9.25
CA TYR A 245 28.36 14.47 -10.24
C TYR A 245 28.43 15.95 -10.63
N GLN A 246 27.98 16.28 -11.82
CA GLN A 246 27.99 17.64 -12.33
C GLN A 246 26.55 18.18 -12.39
N ILE A 247 26.33 19.37 -11.80
CA ILE A 247 25.03 20.07 -11.93
C ILE A 247 24.82 20.50 -13.38
N LEU A 248 23.67 20.14 -13.94
CA LEU A 248 23.29 20.45 -15.33
C LEU A 248 22.28 21.61 -15.33
N TYR A 249 22.76 22.85 -15.53
CA TYR A 249 21.94 24.08 -15.45
C TYR A 249 20.83 24.16 -16.51
N ASN A 250 20.88 23.36 -17.55
CA ASN A 250 19.84 23.26 -18.57
C ASN A 250 18.76 22.23 -18.23
N GLN A 251 18.92 21.46 -17.17
CA GLN A 251 17.94 20.50 -16.66
C GLN A 251 17.11 21.10 -15.52
N PRO A 252 15.86 20.67 -15.33
CA PRO A 252 15.06 21.12 -14.20
C PRO A 252 15.70 20.79 -12.86
N PHE A 253 15.55 21.69 -11.90
CA PHE A 253 15.82 21.42 -10.50
C PHE A 253 14.57 20.89 -9.82
N ILE A 254 14.73 19.93 -8.97
CA ILE A 254 13.69 19.34 -8.14
C ILE A 254 13.73 20.03 -6.79
N ILE A 255 12.58 20.50 -6.33
CA ILE A 255 12.40 21.07 -4.97
C ILE A 255 11.31 20.26 -4.31
N THR A 256 11.64 19.54 -3.25
CA THR A 256 10.64 18.82 -2.46
C THR A 256 10.32 19.60 -1.20
N CYS A 257 9.04 19.63 -0.79
CA CYS A 257 8.56 20.47 0.29
C CYS A 257 7.75 19.66 1.30
N ASP A 258 8.09 19.81 2.57
CA ASP A 258 7.25 19.48 3.71
C ASP A 258 6.94 20.77 4.49
N PHE A 259 5.63 21.11 4.61
CA PHE A 259 5.16 22.38 5.11
C PHE A 259 4.87 22.31 6.61
N ASN A 260 5.78 22.82 7.41
CA ASN A 260 5.60 23.01 8.85
C ASN A 260 6.04 24.43 9.23
N ALA A 261 5.28 25.13 10.06
CA ALA A 261 5.54 26.53 10.36
C ALA A 261 5.81 26.79 11.86
N THR A 262 5.95 25.75 12.66
CA THR A 262 6.04 25.86 14.13
C THR A 262 7.29 25.16 14.66
N GLU A 263 7.15 24.35 15.69
CA GLU A 263 8.24 23.59 16.32
C GLU A 263 8.84 22.53 15.38
N LYS A 264 7.99 21.92 14.54
CA LYS A 264 8.45 21.03 13.49
C LYS A 264 9.08 21.82 12.36
N PRO A 265 10.24 21.41 11.85
CA PRO A 265 10.93 22.17 10.82
C PRO A 265 10.19 22.14 9.48
N MET A 266 10.09 23.29 8.82
CA MET A 266 9.80 23.34 7.40
C MET A 266 11.01 22.82 6.64
N SER A 267 10.82 21.77 5.84
CA SER A 267 11.92 21.02 5.24
C SER A 267 11.78 20.95 3.74
N TRP A 268 12.74 21.56 3.03
CA TRP A 268 12.83 21.53 1.57
C TRP A 268 14.12 20.87 1.14
N THR A 269 14.04 19.96 0.17
CA THR A 269 15.24 19.31 -0.37
C THR A 269 15.37 19.60 -1.85
N ILE A 270 16.56 20.00 -2.25
CA ILE A 270 16.90 20.40 -3.61
C ILE A 270 17.65 19.28 -4.26
N GLY A 271 17.24 18.90 -5.46
CA GLY A 271 17.87 17.82 -6.22
C GLY A 271 17.81 18.02 -7.72
N GLN A 272 18.39 17.09 -8.44
CA GLN A 272 18.35 17.05 -9.89
C GLN A 272 18.28 15.61 -10.39
N ARG A 273 17.41 15.36 -11.37
CA ARG A 273 17.37 14.08 -12.06
C ARG A 273 18.28 14.13 -13.29
N GLN A 274 19.19 13.17 -13.41
CA GLN A 274 20.12 13.02 -14.52
C GLN A 274 19.98 11.60 -15.08
N GLY A 275 19.26 11.44 -16.17
CA GLY A 275 18.90 10.15 -16.73
C GLY A 275 17.99 9.37 -15.77
N VAL A 276 18.45 8.21 -15.32
CA VAL A 276 17.72 7.36 -14.36
C VAL A 276 18.03 7.71 -12.90
N ASN A 277 19.08 8.50 -12.63
CA ASN A 277 19.55 8.82 -11.30
C ASN A 277 19.00 10.15 -10.79
N THR A 278 18.69 10.23 -9.50
CA THR A 278 18.37 11.46 -8.79
C THR A 278 19.48 11.77 -7.79
N TYR A 279 19.96 13.00 -7.80
CA TYR A 279 21.00 13.51 -6.90
C TYR A 279 20.41 14.59 -6.02
N TRP A 280 20.41 14.37 -4.71
CA TRP A 280 20.01 15.38 -3.72
C TRP A 280 21.21 16.24 -3.38
N ILE A 281 21.08 17.55 -3.63
CA ILE A 281 22.18 18.51 -3.65
C ILE A 281 22.22 19.29 -2.34
N LYS A 282 21.07 19.64 -1.77
CA LYS A 282 20.95 20.45 -0.57
C LYS A 282 19.66 20.16 0.18
N SER A 283 19.73 20.00 1.49
CA SER A 283 18.57 19.99 2.38
C SER A 283 18.52 21.28 3.18
N LEU A 284 17.37 21.94 3.13
CA LEU A 284 17.01 23.11 3.92
C LEU A 284 16.00 22.67 4.97
N SER A 285 16.28 22.91 6.25
CA SER A 285 15.43 22.50 7.35
C SER A 285 15.50 23.52 8.47
N TYR A 286 14.40 24.26 8.67
CA TYR A 286 14.36 25.40 9.61
C TYR A 286 13.07 25.38 10.42
N GLN A 287 13.19 25.46 11.74
CA GLN A 287 12.06 25.64 12.64
C GLN A 287 11.60 27.12 12.64
N TYR A 288 10.34 27.35 12.98
CA TYR A 288 9.73 28.68 13.07
C TYR A 288 9.87 29.51 11.79
N THR A 289 9.89 28.86 10.65
CA THR A 289 10.08 29.48 9.34
C THR A 289 8.79 29.29 8.51
N ASN A 290 8.38 30.35 7.81
CA ASN A 290 7.23 30.31 6.94
C ASN A 290 7.62 30.09 5.46
N THR A 291 6.63 29.84 4.60
CA THR A 291 6.82 29.53 3.18
C THR A 291 7.50 30.67 2.40
N ILE A 292 7.22 31.94 2.74
CA ILE A 292 7.89 33.12 2.11
C ILE A 292 9.38 33.11 2.42
N GLN A 293 9.72 32.96 3.68
CA GLN A 293 11.12 32.89 4.13
C GLN A 293 11.87 31.71 3.49
N MET A 294 11.20 30.57 3.34
CA MET A 294 11.81 29.45 2.62
C MET A 294 12.03 29.73 1.12
N CYS A 295 11.12 30.47 0.48
CA CYS A 295 11.33 30.94 -0.89
C CYS A 295 12.57 31.86 -0.98
N GLU A 296 12.74 32.79 -0.05
CA GLU A 296 13.90 33.69 0.01
C GLU A 296 15.21 32.93 0.22
N ILE A 297 15.22 31.96 1.14
CA ILE A 297 16.39 31.11 1.42
C ILE A 297 16.74 30.25 0.17
N LEU A 298 15.74 29.71 -0.50
CA LEU A 298 15.94 28.93 -1.73
C LEU A 298 16.50 29.83 -2.84
N ASP A 299 15.92 31.02 -3.06
CA ASP A 299 16.35 31.96 -4.08
C ASP A 299 17.81 32.44 -3.85
N ASP A 300 18.15 32.78 -2.60
CA ASP A 300 19.54 33.08 -2.22
C ASP A 300 20.51 31.93 -2.52
N TYR A 301 20.09 30.67 -2.21
CA TYR A 301 20.89 29.51 -2.50
C TYR A 301 21.08 29.29 -4.02
N LEU A 302 20.00 29.38 -4.81
CA LEU A 302 20.05 29.20 -6.27
C LEU A 302 20.83 30.32 -6.97
N SER A 303 20.84 31.53 -6.41
CA SER A 303 21.59 32.67 -6.94
C SER A 303 23.12 32.52 -6.81
N LYS A 304 23.59 31.59 -5.97
CA LYS A 304 25.03 31.29 -5.81
C LYS A 304 25.58 30.39 -6.92
N PHE A 305 24.70 29.78 -7.73
CA PHE A 305 25.15 28.98 -8.86
C PHE A 305 25.68 29.86 -10.02
N PRO A 306 26.63 29.39 -10.81
CA PRO A 306 27.15 30.11 -11.97
C PRO A 306 26.07 30.49 -13.00
N SER A 307 24.98 29.76 -13.03
CA SER A 307 23.79 30.07 -13.81
C SER A 307 22.54 29.70 -13.00
N TYR A 308 21.63 30.67 -12.85
CA TYR A 308 20.35 30.44 -12.16
C TYR A 308 19.51 29.41 -12.90
N PRO A 309 18.87 28.43 -12.21
CA PRO A 309 18.06 27.42 -12.84
C PRO A 309 16.86 28.01 -13.60
N LYS A 310 16.66 27.57 -14.85
CA LYS A 310 15.55 28.06 -15.71
C LYS A 310 14.21 27.39 -15.42
N VAL A 311 14.24 26.20 -14.85
CA VAL A 311 13.04 25.38 -14.58
C VAL A 311 13.12 24.79 -13.17
N LEU A 312 12.08 25.02 -12.39
CA LEU A 312 11.90 24.46 -11.06
C LEU A 312 10.66 23.57 -11.01
N HIS A 313 10.83 22.31 -10.63
CA HIS A 313 9.75 21.37 -10.37
C HIS A 313 9.57 21.23 -8.87
N PHE A 314 8.45 21.67 -8.35
CA PHE A 314 8.11 21.56 -6.94
C PHE A 314 7.23 20.35 -6.67
N TYR A 315 7.58 19.58 -5.63
CA TYR A 315 6.84 18.42 -5.14
C TYR A 315 6.53 18.60 -3.66
N GLY A 316 5.40 18.15 -3.19
CA GLY A 316 5.05 18.18 -1.77
C GLY A 316 3.62 17.78 -1.52
N ASP A 317 3.19 17.91 -0.27
CA ASP A 317 1.87 17.49 0.15
C ASP A 317 0.75 18.25 -0.60
N TYR A 318 -0.26 17.50 -0.98
CA TYR A 318 -1.50 18.05 -1.55
C TYR A 318 -2.22 18.98 -0.57
N SER A 319 -2.06 18.79 0.74
CA SER A 319 -2.65 19.65 1.78
C SER A 319 -2.12 21.08 1.73
N GLY A 320 -0.93 21.33 1.17
CA GLY A 320 -0.41 22.68 0.90
C GLY A 320 -1.30 23.53 -0.02
N LYS A 321 -2.35 22.98 -0.61
CA LYS A 321 -3.44 23.70 -1.32
C LYS A 321 -4.52 24.23 -0.39
N LYS A 322 -4.53 23.85 0.89
CA LYS A 322 -5.55 24.29 1.84
C LYS A 322 -5.24 25.72 2.30
N TYR A 323 -6.27 26.53 2.33
CA TYR A 323 -6.22 27.85 2.98
C TYR A 323 -6.29 27.66 4.50
N THR A 324 -5.44 28.34 5.22
CA THR A 324 -5.56 28.40 6.69
C THR A 324 -6.38 29.62 7.08
N SER A 325 -7.04 29.58 8.24
CA SER A 325 -7.82 30.74 8.76
C SER A 325 -7.01 32.02 8.92
N ASN A 326 -5.69 31.91 8.93
CA ASN A 326 -4.75 33.03 9.13
C ASN A 326 -4.01 33.45 7.85
N SER A 327 -4.25 32.84 6.70
CA SER A 327 -3.60 33.16 5.43
C SER A 327 -4.60 33.21 4.29
N ALA A 328 -4.56 34.30 3.51
CA ALA A 328 -5.36 34.45 2.30
C ALA A 328 -4.82 33.62 1.11
N TYR A 329 -3.65 33.00 1.25
CA TYR A 329 -2.98 32.22 0.21
C TYR A 329 -2.55 30.87 0.74
N SER A 330 -2.66 29.84 -0.09
CA SER A 330 -2.07 28.54 0.20
C SER A 330 -0.53 28.57 0.04
N ASP A 331 0.17 27.60 0.61
CA ASP A 331 1.63 27.52 0.47
C ASP A 331 2.05 27.48 -1.01
N TRP A 332 1.30 26.76 -1.84
CA TRP A 332 1.54 26.71 -3.27
C TRP A 332 1.28 28.03 -3.99
N ASP A 333 0.30 28.82 -3.55
CA ASP A 333 0.07 30.16 -4.08
C ASP A 333 1.21 31.13 -3.69
N ILE A 334 1.73 31.00 -2.49
CA ILE A 334 2.88 31.78 -2.02
C ILE A 334 4.11 31.48 -2.88
N ILE A 335 4.44 30.20 -3.09
CA ILE A 335 5.56 29.77 -3.93
C ILE A 335 5.40 30.31 -5.37
N LYS A 336 4.20 30.16 -5.97
CA LYS A 336 3.92 30.70 -7.30
C LYS A 336 4.10 32.20 -7.38
N ASN A 337 3.54 32.94 -6.42
CA ASN A 337 3.64 34.39 -6.40
C ASN A 337 5.08 34.84 -6.26
N TYR A 338 5.86 34.18 -5.41
CA TYR A 338 7.27 34.52 -5.20
C TYR A 338 8.08 34.33 -6.49
N PHE A 339 8.13 33.12 -7.03
CA PHE A 339 9.00 32.79 -8.16
C PHE A 339 8.55 33.34 -9.51
N ILE A 340 7.26 33.69 -9.67
CA ILE A 340 6.75 34.30 -10.91
C ILE A 340 6.81 35.84 -10.86
N LYS A 341 6.59 36.46 -9.69
CA LYS A 341 6.39 37.92 -9.60
C LYS A 341 7.49 38.67 -8.81
N GLN A 342 8.14 38.01 -7.85
CA GLN A 342 9.07 38.65 -6.93
C GLN A 342 10.53 38.28 -7.18
N CYS A 343 10.77 37.02 -7.62
CA CYS A 343 12.10 36.57 -7.97
C CYS A 343 12.69 37.40 -9.12
N SER A 344 13.92 37.86 -8.96
CA SER A 344 14.63 38.67 -9.96
C SER A 344 15.07 37.84 -11.19
N HIS A 345 15.03 36.54 -11.10
CA HIS A 345 15.42 35.62 -12.18
C HIS A 345 14.15 34.97 -12.81
N PRO A 346 13.98 35.06 -14.13
CA PRO A 346 12.84 34.44 -14.79
C PRO A 346 12.96 32.91 -14.75
N VAL A 347 12.01 32.25 -14.08
CA VAL A 347 11.93 30.80 -13.97
C VAL A 347 10.61 30.24 -14.51
N LYS A 348 10.66 29.07 -15.11
CA LYS A 348 9.48 28.26 -15.39
C LYS A 348 9.20 27.39 -14.18
N LEU A 349 8.04 27.59 -13.57
CA LEU A 349 7.61 26.86 -12.38
C LEU A 349 6.61 25.75 -12.77
N ASP A 350 6.81 24.56 -12.24
CA ASP A 350 5.88 23.44 -12.37
C ASP A 350 5.63 22.83 -10.98
N ILE A 351 4.38 22.88 -10.48
CA ILE A 351 4.01 22.33 -9.18
C ILE A 351 3.33 20.99 -9.39
N ARG A 352 3.94 19.94 -8.89
CA ARG A 352 3.57 18.55 -9.05
C ARG A 352 3.11 17.97 -7.72
N THR A 353 1.79 17.94 -7.54
CA THR A 353 1.17 17.38 -6.34
C THR A 353 0.06 16.43 -6.74
N LYS A 354 -0.09 15.34 -6.02
CA LYS A 354 -1.23 14.44 -6.11
C LYS A 354 -1.78 14.14 -4.72
N GLN A 355 -2.99 13.62 -4.64
CA GLN A 355 -3.45 13.03 -3.39
C GLN A 355 -2.52 11.88 -3.05
N THR A 356 -1.91 11.95 -1.87
CA THR A 356 -0.86 11.01 -1.47
C THR A 356 -1.44 9.66 -1.10
N GLU A 357 -0.72 8.62 -1.46
CA GLU A 357 -0.90 7.26 -0.96
C GLU A 357 -0.59 7.19 0.54
N SER A 358 -0.71 6.02 1.15
CA SER A 358 -0.31 5.82 2.54
C SER A 358 1.17 6.19 2.74
N VAL A 359 1.53 6.59 3.97
CA VAL A 359 2.95 6.86 4.33
C VAL A 359 3.84 5.67 3.93
N ARG A 360 3.34 4.46 4.15
CA ARG A 360 4.06 3.24 3.81
C ARG A 360 4.35 3.10 2.31
N ASP A 361 3.40 3.44 1.45
CA ASP A 361 3.60 3.34 -0.01
C ASP A 361 4.59 4.40 -0.50
N ARG A 362 4.57 5.61 0.08
CA ARG A 362 5.55 6.67 -0.23
C ARG A 362 6.98 6.26 0.15
N VAL A 363 7.17 5.79 1.39
CA VAL A 363 8.46 5.28 1.89
C VAL A 363 8.95 4.09 1.05
N ALA A 364 8.06 3.20 0.65
CA ALA A 364 8.41 2.07 -0.20
C ALA A 364 8.87 2.53 -1.60
N SER A 365 8.26 3.59 -2.17
CA SER A 365 8.72 4.21 -3.42
C SER A 365 10.14 4.77 -3.28
N THR A 366 10.46 5.42 -2.16
CA THR A 366 11.81 5.92 -1.87
C THR A 366 12.81 4.77 -1.70
N ASN A 367 12.47 3.72 -0.95
CA ASN A 367 13.32 2.54 -0.80
C ASN A 367 13.63 1.88 -2.15
N ALA A 368 12.67 1.82 -3.06
CA ALA A 368 12.88 1.27 -4.41
C ALA A 368 13.89 2.10 -5.23
N GLN A 369 13.93 3.42 -5.05
CA GLN A 369 14.90 4.29 -5.70
C GLN A 369 16.27 4.25 -5.00
N LEU A 370 16.28 4.09 -3.67
CA LEU A 370 17.53 3.88 -2.94
C LEU A 370 18.19 2.56 -3.32
N CYS A 371 17.46 1.45 -3.29
CA CYS A 371 17.98 0.16 -3.76
C CYS A 371 16.81 -0.78 -4.09
N ASN A 372 16.60 -1.09 -5.37
CA ASN A 372 15.57 -2.03 -5.78
C ASN A 372 15.97 -3.50 -5.51
N ALA A 373 15.04 -4.43 -5.75
CA ALA A 373 15.28 -5.85 -5.52
C ALA A 373 16.33 -6.47 -6.45
N ASN A 374 16.66 -5.79 -7.55
CA ASN A 374 17.78 -6.13 -8.44
C ASN A 374 19.13 -5.52 -8.00
N ASN A 375 19.17 -4.91 -6.80
CA ASN A 375 20.36 -4.25 -6.26
C ASN A 375 20.83 -3.02 -7.06
N GLU A 376 19.94 -2.40 -7.83
CA GLU A 376 20.22 -1.15 -8.54
C GLU A 376 19.89 0.04 -7.65
N ARG A 377 20.74 1.06 -7.69
CA ARG A 377 20.63 2.30 -6.93
C ARG A 377 20.44 3.47 -7.88
N ARG A 378 19.43 4.27 -7.66
CA ARG A 378 19.04 5.39 -8.53
C ARG A 378 18.92 6.71 -7.79
N MET A 379 19.11 6.71 -6.45
CA MET A 379 19.00 7.91 -5.62
C MET A 379 20.26 8.09 -4.80
N PHE A 380 20.85 9.29 -4.88
CA PHE A 380 22.12 9.64 -4.25
C PHE A 380 22.02 10.97 -3.52
N VAL A 381 22.90 11.23 -2.56
CA VAL A 381 22.83 12.39 -1.69
C VAL A 381 24.22 12.99 -1.45
N ASP A 382 24.33 14.33 -1.50
CA ASP A 382 25.53 15.03 -1.09
C ASP A 382 25.72 14.92 0.43
N PRO A 383 26.84 14.35 0.91
CA PRO A 383 27.05 14.10 2.33
C PRO A 383 27.29 15.35 3.17
N GLN A 384 27.69 16.46 2.57
CA GLN A 384 27.98 17.71 3.29
C GLN A 384 26.75 18.62 3.35
N GLU A 385 25.99 18.67 2.26
CA GLU A 385 24.89 19.60 2.06
C GLU A 385 23.53 19.03 2.46
N CYS A 386 23.39 17.69 2.54
CA CYS A 386 22.13 17.04 2.86
C CYS A 386 22.12 16.30 4.21
N LYS A 387 22.81 16.85 5.22
CA LYS A 387 22.88 16.23 6.56
C LYS A 387 21.51 15.94 7.19
N PRO A 388 20.49 16.83 7.10
CA PRO A 388 19.17 16.54 7.62
C PRO A 388 18.51 15.32 6.94
N LEU A 389 18.54 15.24 5.61
CA LEU A 389 17.99 14.10 4.88
C LEU A 389 18.70 12.77 5.21
N ILE A 390 20.03 12.82 5.33
CA ILE A 390 20.82 11.65 5.71
C ILE A 390 20.45 11.16 7.10
N ARG A 391 20.29 12.11 8.06
CA ARG A 391 19.85 11.79 9.43
C ARG A 391 18.48 11.09 9.43
N ASP A 392 17.53 11.64 8.68
CA ASP A 392 16.18 11.06 8.58
C ASP A 392 16.23 9.64 7.99
N TRP A 393 16.96 9.43 6.90
CA TRP A 393 17.11 8.10 6.31
C TRP A 393 17.83 7.08 7.22
N ASP A 394 18.72 7.55 8.09
CA ASP A 394 19.42 6.70 9.05
C ASP A 394 18.56 6.34 10.25
N ARG A 395 17.68 7.24 10.71
CA ARG A 395 17.03 7.16 12.03
C ARG A 395 15.55 6.90 11.98
N ALA A 396 14.87 7.25 10.89
CA ALA A 396 13.42 7.06 10.81
C ALA A 396 13.02 5.59 11.02
N GLU A 397 12.13 5.36 11.95
CA GLU A 397 11.62 4.04 12.30
C GLU A 397 10.10 3.98 12.12
N TRP A 398 9.58 2.78 11.99
CA TRP A 398 8.14 2.54 11.99
C TRP A 398 7.60 2.51 13.41
N LYS A 399 6.43 3.10 13.65
CA LYS A 399 5.65 2.82 14.85
C LYS A 399 5.35 1.32 14.97
N PRO A 400 5.03 0.81 16.17
CA PRO A 400 4.72 -0.62 16.35
C PRO A 400 3.59 -1.15 15.46
N ASN A 401 2.67 -0.26 15.02
CA ASN A 401 1.62 -0.61 14.06
C ASN A 401 2.15 -0.90 12.64
N GLY A 402 3.40 -0.53 12.34
CA GLY A 402 4.04 -0.70 11.03
C GLY A 402 3.41 0.10 9.90
N MET A 403 2.55 1.06 10.19
CA MET A 403 1.80 1.86 9.20
C MET A 403 2.29 3.29 9.09
N ASP A 404 2.71 3.87 10.22
CA ASP A 404 3.15 5.25 10.36
C ASP A 404 4.61 5.31 10.80
N LEU A 405 5.31 6.37 10.43
CA LEU A 405 6.63 6.66 10.95
C LEU A 405 6.54 7.12 12.41
N ASP A 406 7.59 6.80 13.18
CA ASP A 406 7.72 7.33 14.53
C ASP A 406 8.16 8.80 14.45
N ASP A 407 7.26 9.67 14.86
CA ASP A 407 7.41 11.14 14.90
C ASP A 407 7.60 11.66 16.33
N SER A 408 8.03 10.80 17.27
CA SER A 408 8.30 11.17 18.66
C SER A 408 9.47 12.16 18.80
N ASN A 409 10.36 12.22 17.79
CA ASN A 409 11.40 13.22 17.68
C ASN A 409 10.99 14.26 16.62
N ASP A 410 10.66 15.48 17.06
CA ASP A 410 10.20 16.58 16.20
C ASP A 410 11.19 17.03 15.11
N LEU A 411 12.43 16.56 15.12
CA LEU A 411 13.46 16.92 14.16
C LEU A 411 13.66 15.89 13.04
N ASP A 412 13.15 14.68 13.23
CA ASP A 412 13.35 13.60 12.28
C ASP A 412 12.13 13.44 11.33
N THR A 413 12.31 12.78 10.21
CA THR A 413 11.32 12.46 9.17
C THR A 413 10.96 13.56 8.17
N HIS A 414 11.06 14.83 8.47
CA HIS A 414 10.55 15.92 7.62
C HIS A 414 11.25 16.08 6.27
N ASN A 415 12.58 15.88 6.20
CA ASN A 415 13.28 15.90 4.91
C ASN A 415 13.01 14.63 4.11
N SER A 416 12.92 13.48 4.79
CA SER A 416 12.57 12.24 4.12
C SER A 416 11.14 12.26 3.61
N ASP A 417 10.16 12.78 4.39
CA ASP A 417 8.78 12.97 3.95
C ASP A 417 8.69 13.85 2.70
N SER A 418 9.46 14.95 2.67
CA SER A 418 9.52 15.80 1.48
C SER A 418 9.99 15.02 0.23
N VAL A 419 11.02 14.19 0.37
CA VAL A 419 11.55 13.34 -0.71
C VAL A 419 10.57 12.23 -1.09
N ASP A 420 9.81 11.72 -0.14
CA ASP A 420 8.80 10.70 -0.38
C ASP A 420 7.68 11.20 -1.31
N TYR A 421 7.29 12.48 -1.24
CA TYR A 421 6.34 13.08 -2.18
C TYR A 421 6.85 13.05 -3.63
N TYR A 422 8.14 13.31 -3.83
CA TYR A 422 8.76 13.19 -5.15
C TYR A 422 8.79 11.74 -5.62
N SER A 423 9.24 10.84 -4.76
CA SER A 423 9.36 9.42 -5.09
C SER A 423 8.00 8.81 -5.44
N ASP A 424 6.98 9.12 -4.66
CA ASP A 424 5.61 8.65 -4.90
C ASP A 424 5.00 9.25 -6.18
N TYR A 425 5.31 10.51 -6.50
CA TYR A 425 4.81 11.14 -7.71
C TYR A 425 5.45 10.58 -8.99
N GLU A 426 6.78 10.50 -9.03
CA GLU A 426 7.55 10.11 -10.22
C GLU A 426 7.67 8.58 -10.39
N PHE A 427 7.68 7.84 -9.28
CA PHE A 427 7.91 6.38 -9.23
C PHE A 427 6.88 5.67 -8.36
N PRO A 428 5.57 5.89 -8.58
CA PRO A 428 4.56 5.29 -7.73
C PRO A 428 4.66 3.76 -7.80
N ILE A 429 4.63 3.12 -6.65
CA ILE A 429 4.44 1.68 -6.59
C ILE A 429 3.03 1.41 -7.11
N LYS A 430 2.92 0.87 -8.32
CA LYS A 430 1.64 0.58 -8.97
C LYS A 430 0.81 -0.36 -8.12
N GLY A 431 0.08 0.21 -7.16
CA GLY A 431 -0.97 -0.47 -6.42
C GLY A 431 -2.15 -0.72 -7.32
N SER A 432 -2.70 -1.89 -7.25
CA SER A 432 -4.09 -2.36 -7.57
C SER A 432 -4.98 -1.63 -8.60
N ALA A 433 -4.55 -0.65 -9.33
CA ALA A 433 -5.38 0.03 -10.35
C ALA A 433 -5.64 -0.81 -11.63
N ILE A 434 -5.16 -2.06 -11.68
CA ILE A 434 -5.40 -2.98 -12.81
C ILE A 434 -6.29 -4.16 -12.38
N SER A 435 -7.29 -3.92 -11.55
CA SER A 435 -8.36 -4.91 -11.34
C SER A 435 -9.51 -4.78 -12.38
N LYS A 436 -9.36 -3.90 -13.37
CA LYS A 436 -10.40 -3.65 -14.41
C LYS A 436 -10.05 -4.14 -15.81
N GLN A 437 -9.03 -4.98 -15.97
CA GLN A 437 -8.70 -5.55 -17.28
C GLN A 437 -8.45 -7.07 -17.21
N PHE A 438 -9.40 -7.79 -16.61
CA PHE A 438 -9.51 -9.23 -16.88
C PHE A 438 -10.97 -9.67 -16.69
#